data_7ebcbd0720d2d52cd5718ffd5f0f1e22
#
_entry.id   7ebcbd0720d2d52cd5718ffd5f0f1e22
#
_cell.length_a   1.000
_cell.length_b   1.000
_cell.length_c   1.000
_cell.angle_alpha   90.00
_cell.angle_beta   90.00
_cell.angle_gamma   90.00
#
_symmetry.space_group_name_H-M   'P 1'
#
loop_
_entity.id
_entity.type
_entity.pdbx_description
1 polymer ?
#
loop_
_entity_poly.entity_id
_entity_poly.type
_entity_poly.pdbx_seq_one_letter_code
_entity_poly.pdbx_strand_id
1 'polypeptide(L)'
;MPRGAAVIYPKDSAQILVEGDIFMGARVLEAGAGSGALSMTLLRAVGPEGHVFSYEVRDDHLEYAVDNVTEYFGKQPEWWSPRLGDLADVTVEELGGPVDRVILDMLEPWEHLEKVRDILIPGGVFMTYVATVPQLMKVMEGIRELKCFTEPRAWESLVREWKVEGLATRPEHRMNAHTAFLIWTRRLADGVTPP
;
A
#
# COMPACT_ATOMS: atom_id res chain seq x y z
N MET A 1 12.71 2.81 15.16
CA MET A 1 11.26 2.61 15.03
C MET A 1 10.90 1.26 15.65
N PRO A 2 10.14 1.21 16.74
CA PRO A 2 9.56 -0.02 17.29
C PRO A 2 8.70 -0.74 16.24
N ARG A 3 8.69 -2.06 16.24
CA ARG A 3 8.02 -2.86 15.21
C ARG A 3 7.14 -3.92 15.86
N GLY A 4 5.84 -3.84 15.64
CA GLY A 4 4.89 -4.90 15.95
C GLY A 4 4.66 -5.85 14.77
N ALA A 5 4.88 -5.36 13.53
CA ALA A 5 4.67 -6.07 12.28
C ALA A 5 5.92 -6.01 11.37
N ALA A 6 5.94 -6.83 10.33
CA ALA A 6 6.85 -6.67 9.21
C ALA A 6 6.63 -5.30 8.56
N VAL A 7 7.67 -4.70 8.02
CA VAL A 7 7.58 -3.38 7.37
C VAL A 7 7.85 -3.52 5.88
N ILE A 8 7.16 -2.72 5.08
CA ILE A 8 7.49 -2.57 3.66
C ILE A 8 8.83 -1.86 3.56
N TYR A 9 9.78 -2.48 2.86
CA TYR A 9 11.13 -1.93 2.70
C TYR A 9 11.13 -0.71 1.78
N PRO A 10 12.11 0.22 1.93
CA PRO A 10 12.19 1.43 1.09
C PRO A 10 12.21 1.14 -0.42
N LYS A 11 12.82 0.04 -0.85
CA LYS A 11 12.85 -0.36 -2.27
C LYS A 11 11.43 -0.65 -2.82
N ASP A 12 10.53 -1.16 -1.97
CA ASP A 12 9.17 -1.51 -2.33
C ASP A 12 8.23 -0.32 -2.15
N SER A 13 8.37 0.46 -1.06
CA SER A 13 7.58 1.67 -0.86
C SER A 13 7.85 2.72 -1.94
N ALA A 14 9.07 2.82 -2.47
CA ALA A 14 9.37 3.66 -3.63
C ALA A 14 8.58 3.24 -4.88
N GLN A 15 8.45 1.93 -5.12
CA GLN A 15 7.62 1.41 -6.21
C GLN A 15 6.13 1.72 -5.98
N ILE A 16 5.65 1.57 -4.74
CA ILE A 16 4.27 1.93 -4.39
C ILE A 16 4.01 3.41 -4.69
N LEU A 17 4.91 4.32 -4.34
CA LEU A 17 4.75 5.75 -4.63
C LEU A 17 4.69 6.04 -6.12
N VAL A 18 5.64 5.50 -6.90
CA VAL A 18 5.79 5.83 -8.32
C VAL A 18 4.76 5.11 -9.17
N GLU A 19 4.67 3.78 -9.05
CA GLU A 19 3.72 2.96 -9.83
C GLU A 19 2.27 3.16 -9.37
N GLY A 20 2.07 3.41 -8.05
CA GLY A 20 0.78 3.79 -7.48
C GLY A 20 0.32 5.19 -7.86
N ASP A 21 1.20 5.98 -8.53
CA ASP A 21 0.90 7.35 -8.92
C ASP A 21 0.37 8.17 -7.73
N ILE A 22 1.10 8.09 -6.59
CA ILE A 22 0.76 8.83 -5.37
C ILE A 22 1.22 10.27 -5.54
N PHE A 23 0.28 11.19 -5.64
CA PHE A 23 0.55 12.61 -5.89
C PHE A 23 0.16 13.50 -4.71
N MET A 24 0.68 14.72 -4.70
CA MET A 24 0.32 15.72 -3.71
C MET A 24 -1.18 16.07 -3.81
N GLY A 25 -1.89 16.01 -2.71
CA GLY A 25 -3.34 16.20 -2.67
C GLY A 25 -4.16 14.91 -2.85
N ALA A 26 -3.52 13.76 -3.12
CA ALA A 26 -4.24 12.49 -3.28
C ALA A 26 -4.92 12.05 -1.97
N ARG A 27 -6.07 11.42 -2.14
CA ARG A 27 -6.79 10.69 -1.08
C ARG A 27 -6.43 9.22 -1.17
N VAL A 28 -5.75 8.69 -0.19
CA VAL A 28 -5.23 7.32 -0.20
C VAL A 28 -5.83 6.53 0.96
N LEU A 29 -6.35 5.34 0.66
CA LEU A 29 -6.69 4.36 1.69
C LEU A 29 -5.58 3.32 1.76
N GLU A 30 -5.08 3.09 2.96
CA GLU A 30 -4.16 2.02 3.34
C GLU A 30 -4.87 1.06 4.28
N ALA A 31 -4.76 -0.25 4.06
CA ALA A 31 -5.19 -1.24 5.03
C ALA A 31 -4.06 -2.24 5.31
N GLY A 32 -3.85 -2.47 6.62
CA GLY A 32 -2.65 -3.11 7.16
C GLY A 32 -1.60 -2.07 7.52
N ALA A 33 -1.95 -1.05 8.35
CA ALA A 33 -1.04 0.03 8.76
C ALA A 33 0.20 -0.50 9.49
N GLY A 34 0.07 -1.61 10.21
CA GLY A 34 1.17 -2.29 10.88
C GLY A 34 1.95 -1.37 11.82
N SER A 35 3.21 -1.12 11.49
CA SER A 35 4.07 -0.19 12.26
C SER A 35 4.08 1.25 11.71
N GLY A 36 3.23 1.59 10.74
CA GLY A 36 3.15 2.91 10.13
C GLY A 36 4.26 3.26 9.12
N ALA A 37 5.06 2.29 8.71
CA ALA A 37 6.17 2.55 7.79
C ALA A 37 5.71 3.02 6.41
N LEU A 38 4.70 2.37 5.86
CA LEU A 38 4.07 2.81 4.61
C LEU A 38 3.26 4.09 4.84
N SER A 39 2.50 4.19 5.93
CA SER A 39 1.74 5.39 6.30
C SER A 39 2.62 6.64 6.27
N MET A 40 3.81 6.62 6.90
CA MET A 40 4.76 7.74 6.87
C MET A 40 5.18 8.12 5.44
N THR A 41 5.39 7.12 4.59
CA THR A 41 5.80 7.32 3.19
C THR A 41 4.67 7.96 2.38
N LEU A 42 3.44 7.45 2.54
CA LEU A 42 2.24 8.00 1.90
C LEU A 42 1.95 9.43 2.36
N LEU A 43 1.99 9.69 3.67
CA LEU A 43 1.75 11.01 4.27
C LEU A 43 2.70 12.08 3.74
N ARG A 44 3.98 11.73 3.54
CA ARG A 44 4.96 12.64 2.92
C ARG A 44 4.63 12.95 1.47
N ALA A 45 4.13 11.95 0.74
CA ALA A 45 3.85 12.10 -0.69
C ALA A 45 2.57 12.91 -0.95
N VAL A 46 1.50 12.63 -0.19
CA VAL A 46 0.22 13.33 -0.37
C VAL A 46 0.24 14.75 0.19
N GLY A 47 1.05 15.01 1.23
CA GLY A 47 1.12 16.31 1.88
C GLY A 47 -0.18 16.76 2.53
N PRO A 48 -0.21 18.00 3.08
CA PRO A 48 -1.36 18.51 3.85
C PRO A 48 -2.60 18.81 2.98
N GLU A 49 -2.48 18.83 1.67
CA GLU A 49 -3.62 19.01 0.75
C GLU A 49 -4.30 17.68 0.40
N GLY A 50 -3.65 16.54 0.70
CA GLY A 50 -4.18 15.20 0.53
C GLY A 50 -4.72 14.62 1.83
N HIS A 51 -5.00 13.31 1.82
CA HIS A 51 -5.39 12.59 3.03
C HIS A 51 -5.03 11.11 2.95
N VAL A 52 -4.55 10.56 4.07
CA VAL A 52 -4.32 9.11 4.20
C VAL A 52 -5.26 8.55 5.26
N PHE A 53 -6.06 7.57 4.87
CA PHE A 53 -6.91 6.76 5.76
C PHE A 53 -6.21 5.43 5.98
N SER A 54 -5.72 5.16 7.18
CA SER A 54 -5.00 3.93 7.51
C SER A 54 -5.83 3.05 8.42
N TYR A 55 -6.19 1.86 7.98
CA TYR A 55 -6.94 0.87 8.74
C TYR A 55 -6.05 -0.25 9.24
N GLU A 56 -6.27 -0.67 10.47
CA GLU A 56 -5.58 -1.78 11.12
C GLU A 56 -6.58 -2.53 12.00
N VAL A 57 -6.57 -3.87 11.93
CA VAL A 57 -7.49 -4.70 12.71
C VAL A 57 -6.94 -5.01 14.11
N ARG A 58 -5.65 -4.81 14.32
CA ARG A 58 -4.97 -5.06 15.60
C ARG A 58 -4.68 -3.75 16.30
N ASP A 59 -5.22 -3.61 17.52
CA ASP A 59 -5.06 -2.42 18.34
C ASP A 59 -3.58 -2.14 18.67
N ASP A 60 -2.83 -3.17 19.06
CA ASP A 60 -1.40 -3.06 19.36
C ASP A 60 -0.57 -2.60 18.14
N HIS A 61 -0.93 -2.99 16.93
CA HIS A 61 -0.27 -2.53 15.71
C HIS A 61 -0.63 -1.07 15.40
N LEU A 62 -1.91 -0.70 15.57
CA LEU A 62 -2.34 0.67 15.38
C LEU A 62 -1.65 1.63 16.33
N GLU A 63 -1.49 1.25 17.60
CA GLU A 63 -0.72 2.03 18.58
C GLU A 63 0.71 2.27 18.10
N TYR A 64 1.42 1.23 17.63
CA TYR A 64 2.76 1.38 17.05
C TYR A 64 2.76 2.33 15.84
N ALA A 65 1.76 2.24 14.97
CA ALA A 65 1.66 3.14 13.81
C ALA A 65 1.50 4.59 14.26
N VAL A 66 0.60 4.85 15.22
CA VAL A 66 0.33 6.20 15.75
C VAL A 66 1.58 6.79 16.41
N ASP A 67 2.25 6.01 17.25
CA ASP A 67 3.45 6.46 17.95
C ASP A 67 4.58 6.77 16.95
N ASN A 68 4.86 5.86 16.03
CA ASN A 68 5.93 6.03 15.05
C ASN A 68 5.68 7.20 14.10
N VAL A 69 4.45 7.38 13.61
CA VAL A 69 4.09 8.51 12.75
C VAL A 69 4.17 9.83 13.52
N THR A 70 3.67 9.84 14.76
CA THR A 70 3.72 11.03 15.62
C THR A 70 5.16 11.43 15.95
N GLU A 71 6.02 10.46 16.27
CA GLU A 71 7.45 10.71 16.50
C GLU A 71 8.12 11.27 15.25
N TYR A 72 7.84 10.69 14.09
CA TYR A 72 8.45 11.09 12.82
C TYR A 72 8.09 12.51 12.38
N PHE A 73 6.82 12.90 12.53
CA PHE A 73 6.33 14.24 12.13
C PHE A 73 6.40 15.26 13.27
N GLY A 74 6.74 14.87 14.50
CA GLY A 74 6.72 15.70 15.70
C GLY A 74 5.32 15.93 16.29
N LYS A 75 4.28 15.57 15.55
CA LYS A 75 2.87 15.52 15.96
C LYS A 75 2.12 14.59 14.98
N GLN A 76 0.93 14.14 15.38
CA GLN A 76 0.06 13.44 14.43
C GLN A 76 -0.38 14.41 13.31
N PRO A 77 -0.15 14.05 12.03
CA PRO A 77 -0.57 14.89 10.91
C PRO A 77 -2.09 15.03 10.82
N GLU A 78 -2.60 16.23 10.55
CA GLU A 78 -4.05 16.52 10.43
C GLU A 78 -4.66 15.84 9.17
N TRP A 79 -3.81 15.52 8.17
CA TRP A 79 -4.19 14.80 6.96
C TRP A 79 -4.03 13.28 7.07
N TRP A 80 -4.05 12.76 8.31
CA TRP A 80 -4.00 11.34 8.60
C TRP A 80 -5.14 10.90 9.53
N SER A 81 -5.83 9.85 9.11
CA SER A 81 -6.89 9.19 9.89
C SER A 81 -6.54 7.74 10.15
N PRO A 82 -5.76 7.44 11.22
CA PRO A 82 -5.55 6.06 11.67
C PRO A 82 -6.82 5.54 12.34
N ARG A 83 -7.25 4.33 11.99
CA ARG A 83 -8.49 3.72 12.50
C ARG A 83 -8.31 2.24 12.80
N LEU A 84 -8.82 1.84 13.97
CA LEU A 84 -9.00 0.43 14.29
C LEU A 84 -10.26 -0.06 13.58
N GLY A 85 -10.13 -1.04 12.70
CA GLY A 85 -11.27 -1.58 11.96
C GLY A 85 -10.87 -2.44 10.78
N ASP A 86 -11.85 -3.19 10.29
CA ASP A 86 -11.71 -4.02 9.11
C ASP A 86 -12.07 -3.22 7.85
N LEU A 87 -11.30 -3.42 6.78
CA LEU A 87 -11.58 -2.83 5.48
C LEU A 87 -12.99 -3.19 4.95
N ALA A 88 -13.50 -4.37 5.31
CA ALA A 88 -14.84 -4.82 4.91
C ALA A 88 -15.95 -3.86 5.38
N ASP A 89 -15.77 -3.20 6.53
CA ASP A 89 -16.75 -2.31 7.12
C ASP A 89 -16.66 -0.87 6.62
N VAL A 90 -15.60 -0.52 5.89
CA VAL A 90 -15.36 0.86 5.42
C VAL A 90 -16.42 1.28 4.40
N THR A 91 -16.95 2.49 4.55
CA THR A 91 -17.92 3.08 3.63
C THR A 91 -17.38 4.34 2.94
N VAL A 92 -17.92 4.65 1.77
CA VAL A 92 -17.56 5.88 1.03
C VAL A 92 -17.96 7.13 1.83
N GLU A 93 -19.08 7.07 2.55
CA GLU A 93 -19.57 8.15 3.41
C GLU A 93 -18.62 8.44 4.56
N GLU A 94 -18.09 7.40 5.20
CA GLU A 94 -17.12 7.52 6.30
C GLU A 94 -15.79 8.13 5.83
N LEU A 95 -15.41 7.86 4.60
CA LEU A 95 -14.24 8.47 3.97
C LEU A 95 -14.49 9.91 3.52
N GLY A 96 -15.75 10.38 3.51
CA GLY A 96 -16.14 11.68 2.95
C GLY A 96 -16.06 11.75 1.44
N GLY A 97 -16.23 10.61 0.77
CA GLY A 97 -16.15 10.43 -0.68
C GLY A 97 -15.18 9.31 -1.07
N PRO A 98 -15.18 8.88 -2.33
CA PRO A 98 -14.25 7.87 -2.80
C PRO A 98 -12.80 8.35 -2.76
N VAL A 99 -11.86 7.40 -2.80
CA VAL A 99 -10.42 7.66 -2.74
C VAL A 99 -9.76 7.50 -4.11
N ASP A 100 -8.62 8.17 -4.30
CA ASP A 100 -7.85 8.10 -5.55
C ASP A 100 -7.04 6.81 -5.64
N ARG A 101 -6.58 6.30 -4.49
CA ARG A 101 -5.66 5.15 -4.38
C ARG A 101 -6.05 4.25 -3.23
N VAL A 102 -5.89 2.94 -3.43
CA VAL A 102 -6.02 1.95 -2.37
C VAL A 102 -4.76 1.08 -2.36
N ILE A 103 -4.14 0.95 -1.19
CA ILE A 103 -2.94 0.13 -0.97
C ILE A 103 -3.24 -0.88 0.14
N LEU A 104 -3.10 -2.17 -0.15
CA LEU A 104 -3.34 -3.23 0.83
C LEU A 104 -2.04 -3.98 1.17
N ASP A 105 -1.69 -4.00 2.46
CA ASP A 105 -0.63 -4.83 3.04
C ASP A 105 -1.24 -5.74 4.12
N MET A 106 -1.90 -6.79 3.67
CA MET A 106 -2.67 -7.67 4.53
C MET A 106 -2.62 -9.12 4.03
N LEU A 107 -3.04 -10.07 4.88
CA LEU A 107 -2.92 -11.50 4.58
C LEU A 107 -3.77 -11.96 3.40
N GLU A 108 -4.99 -11.47 3.28
CA GLU A 108 -6.00 -11.97 2.34
C GLU A 108 -6.64 -10.84 1.52
N PRO A 109 -5.85 -10.03 0.76
CA PRO A 109 -6.38 -8.89 0.04
C PRO A 109 -7.40 -9.24 -1.05
N TRP A 110 -7.44 -10.48 -1.53
CA TRP A 110 -8.44 -10.96 -2.50
C TRP A 110 -9.86 -10.97 -1.95
N GLU A 111 -10.04 -11.08 -0.63
CA GLU A 111 -11.38 -11.05 0.01
C GLU A 111 -12.00 -9.63 -0.01
N HIS A 112 -11.22 -8.61 -0.30
CA HIS A 112 -11.64 -7.21 -0.26
C HIS A 112 -11.72 -6.53 -1.63
N LEU A 113 -11.58 -7.26 -2.73
CA LEU A 113 -11.51 -6.66 -4.07
C LEU A 113 -12.81 -5.93 -4.49
N GLU A 114 -13.98 -6.45 -4.08
CA GLU A 114 -15.26 -5.75 -4.30
C GLU A 114 -15.31 -4.45 -3.50
N LYS A 115 -14.87 -4.47 -2.25
CA LYS A 115 -14.77 -3.27 -1.42
C LYS A 115 -13.84 -2.23 -2.04
N VAL A 116 -12.68 -2.66 -2.55
CA VAL A 116 -11.74 -1.78 -3.27
C VAL A 116 -12.41 -1.13 -4.48
N ARG A 117 -13.16 -1.89 -5.29
CA ARG A 117 -13.95 -1.35 -6.41
C ARG A 117 -14.89 -0.24 -5.92
N ASP A 118 -15.61 -0.48 -4.83
CA ASP A 118 -16.68 0.41 -4.37
C ASP A 118 -16.15 1.74 -3.81
N ILE A 119 -14.99 1.73 -3.15
CA ILE A 119 -14.40 2.92 -2.54
C ILE A 119 -13.42 3.69 -3.45
N LEU A 120 -12.91 3.07 -4.51
CA LEU A 120 -11.94 3.66 -5.42
C LEU A 120 -12.63 4.42 -6.55
N ILE A 121 -12.16 5.61 -6.92
CA ILE A 121 -12.67 6.34 -8.10
C ILE A 121 -12.44 5.56 -9.40
N PRO A 122 -13.26 5.73 -10.45
CA PRO A 122 -12.90 5.32 -11.81
C PRO A 122 -11.56 5.91 -12.24
N GLY A 123 -10.67 5.09 -12.79
CA GLY A 123 -9.29 5.48 -13.10
C GLY A 123 -8.33 5.45 -11.91
N GLY A 124 -8.83 5.25 -10.70
CA GLY A 124 -8.01 5.10 -9.49
C GLY A 124 -7.12 3.86 -9.52
N VAL A 125 -6.02 3.89 -8.80
CA VAL A 125 -5.06 2.78 -8.74
C VAL A 125 -5.27 1.96 -7.48
N PHE A 126 -5.32 0.65 -7.66
CA PHE A 126 -5.23 -0.35 -6.60
C PHE A 126 -3.88 -1.03 -6.65
N MET A 127 -3.21 -1.11 -5.48
CA MET A 127 -2.01 -1.90 -5.30
C MET A 127 -2.13 -2.78 -4.07
N THR A 128 -1.46 -3.93 -4.10
CA THR A 128 -1.29 -4.75 -2.90
C THR A 128 0.10 -5.35 -2.83
N TYR A 129 0.52 -5.64 -1.60
CA TYR A 129 1.82 -6.19 -1.23
C TYR A 129 1.60 -7.56 -0.59
N VAL A 130 2.07 -8.63 -1.23
CA VAL A 130 1.86 -10.00 -0.77
C VAL A 130 3.15 -10.80 -0.82
N ALA A 131 3.40 -11.63 0.20
CA ALA A 131 4.69 -12.29 0.38
C ALA A 131 4.82 -13.61 -0.38
N THR A 132 3.72 -14.25 -0.78
CA THR A 132 3.76 -15.62 -1.30
C THR A 132 3.13 -15.75 -2.68
N VAL A 133 3.62 -16.73 -3.46
CA VAL A 133 3.06 -17.05 -4.78
C VAL A 133 1.57 -17.44 -4.75
N PRO A 134 1.08 -18.25 -3.78
CA PRO A 134 -0.35 -18.51 -3.68
C PRO A 134 -1.20 -17.25 -3.48
N GLN A 135 -0.75 -16.29 -2.66
CA GLN A 135 -1.42 -15.01 -2.48
C GLN A 135 -1.42 -14.20 -3.79
N LEU A 136 -0.27 -14.12 -4.45
CA LEU A 136 -0.14 -13.48 -5.75
C LEU A 136 -1.16 -14.03 -6.74
N MET A 137 -1.26 -15.36 -6.88
CA MET A 137 -2.19 -16.00 -7.80
C MET A 137 -3.65 -15.65 -7.47
N LYS A 138 -4.06 -15.78 -6.20
CA LYS A 138 -5.45 -15.47 -5.76
C LYS A 138 -5.85 -14.03 -6.06
N VAL A 139 -4.96 -13.06 -5.79
CA VAL A 139 -5.24 -11.65 -6.08
C VAL A 139 -5.37 -11.42 -7.58
N MET A 140 -4.44 -11.93 -8.38
CA MET A 140 -4.46 -11.76 -9.84
C MET A 140 -5.73 -12.34 -10.46
N GLU A 141 -6.13 -13.54 -10.03
CA GLU A 141 -7.35 -14.21 -10.51
C GLU A 141 -8.61 -13.46 -10.05
N GLY A 142 -8.70 -13.08 -8.77
CA GLY A 142 -9.84 -12.32 -8.25
C GLY A 142 -10.05 -10.98 -8.96
N ILE A 143 -8.96 -10.25 -9.27
CA ILE A 143 -9.04 -9.01 -10.05
C ILE A 143 -9.64 -9.27 -11.45
N ARG A 144 -9.20 -10.33 -12.14
CA ARG A 144 -9.72 -10.69 -13.47
C ARG A 144 -11.18 -11.11 -13.45
N GLU A 145 -11.60 -11.86 -12.42
CA GLU A 145 -12.97 -12.32 -12.25
C GLU A 145 -13.97 -11.16 -12.07
N LEU A 146 -13.58 -10.10 -11.39
CA LEU A 146 -14.42 -8.91 -11.18
C LEU A 146 -14.68 -8.10 -12.45
N LYS A 147 -13.86 -8.19 -13.46
CA LYS A 147 -14.01 -7.52 -14.78
C LYS A 147 -14.26 -6.01 -14.72
N CYS A 148 -13.86 -5.37 -13.64
CA CYS A 148 -13.98 -3.91 -13.43
C CYS A 148 -12.62 -3.22 -13.22
N PHE A 149 -11.54 -3.96 -13.45
CA PHE A 149 -10.17 -3.48 -13.40
C PHE A 149 -9.45 -3.74 -14.72
N THR A 150 -8.37 -3.01 -14.97
CA THR A 150 -7.44 -3.33 -16.06
C THR A 150 -6.74 -4.65 -15.79
N GLU A 151 -6.13 -5.27 -16.83
CA GLU A 151 -5.29 -6.46 -16.62
C GLU A 151 -4.25 -6.16 -15.53
N PRO A 152 -4.22 -6.95 -14.44
CA PRO A 152 -3.30 -6.71 -13.34
C PRO A 152 -1.86 -7.01 -13.73
N ARG A 153 -0.92 -6.22 -13.22
CA ARG A 153 0.53 -6.42 -13.35
C ARG A 153 1.09 -6.83 -12.01
N ALA A 154 2.08 -7.72 -12.02
CA ALA A 154 2.79 -8.12 -10.82
C ALA A 154 4.30 -8.13 -11.02
N TRP A 155 5.06 -7.73 -9.99
CA TRP A 155 6.51 -7.75 -9.98
C TRP A 155 7.07 -7.82 -8.56
N GLU A 156 8.34 -8.06 -8.44
CA GLU A 156 9.15 -7.81 -7.23
C GLU A 156 10.29 -6.87 -7.57
N SER A 157 10.79 -6.13 -6.60
CA SER A 157 11.93 -5.24 -6.78
C SER A 157 13.17 -5.78 -6.07
N LEU A 158 14.33 -5.65 -6.72
CA LEU A 158 15.62 -6.08 -6.20
C LEU A 158 16.57 -4.89 -6.14
N VAL A 159 17.19 -4.66 -4.99
CA VAL A 159 18.27 -3.69 -4.83
C VAL A 159 19.53 -4.44 -4.46
N ARG A 160 20.57 -4.29 -5.28
CA ARG A 160 21.88 -4.86 -5.03
C ARG A 160 22.88 -3.78 -4.69
N GLU A 161 23.31 -3.76 -3.45
CA GLU A 161 24.33 -2.85 -2.98
C GLU A 161 25.72 -3.29 -3.41
N TRP A 162 26.64 -2.34 -3.51
CA TRP A 162 28.03 -2.56 -3.83
C TRP A 162 28.92 -2.04 -2.71
N LYS A 163 29.89 -2.86 -2.31
CA LYS A 163 31.00 -2.42 -1.47
C LYS A 163 32.06 -1.78 -2.37
N VAL A 164 32.43 -0.54 -2.06
CA VAL A 164 33.49 0.19 -2.75
C VAL A 164 34.51 0.61 -1.71
N GLU A 165 35.65 -0.10 -1.67
CA GLU A 165 36.71 0.13 -0.68
C GLU A 165 38.07 -0.05 -1.34
N GLY A 166 38.72 1.05 -1.74
CA GLY A 166 39.96 1.05 -2.49
C GLY A 166 39.81 0.24 -3.81
N LEU A 167 40.67 -0.76 -4.00
CA LEU A 167 40.61 -1.67 -5.17
C LEU A 167 39.58 -2.82 -5.01
N ALA A 168 39.00 -2.98 -3.81
CA ALA A 168 38.03 -4.02 -3.52
C ALA A 168 36.60 -3.54 -3.86
N THR A 169 36.31 -3.39 -5.15
CA THR A 169 34.97 -3.02 -5.63
C THR A 169 34.21 -4.27 -6.07
N ARG A 170 33.11 -4.57 -5.37
CA ARG A 170 32.32 -5.78 -5.63
C ARG A 170 30.91 -5.64 -5.10
N PRO A 171 29.92 -6.40 -5.63
CA PRO A 171 28.60 -6.48 -5.03
C PRO A 171 28.67 -6.98 -3.58
N GLU A 172 27.77 -6.49 -2.74
CA GLU A 172 27.58 -7.07 -1.40
C GLU A 172 27.18 -8.55 -1.53
N HIS A 173 27.71 -9.37 -0.61
CA HIS A 173 27.42 -10.80 -0.61
C HIS A 173 26.00 -11.12 -0.13
N ARG A 174 25.48 -10.30 0.79
CA ARG A 174 24.15 -10.46 1.37
C ARG A 174 23.21 -9.43 0.77
N MET A 175 22.04 -9.88 0.34
CA MET A 175 20.95 -9.02 -0.08
C MET A 175 19.62 -9.66 0.30
N ASN A 176 18.61 -8.86 0.61
CA ASN A 176 17.25 -9.33 0.69
C ASN A 176 16.69 -9.42 -0.74
N ALA A 177 16.76 -10.63 -1.31
CA ALA A 177 16.34 -10.85 -2.69
C ALA A 177 14.83 -10.74 -2.82
N HIS A 178 14.08 -11.56 -2.06
CA HIS A 178 12.63 -11.53 -2.03
C HIS A 178 12.13 -10.90 -0.73
N THR A 179 11.21 -9.95 -0.82
CA THR A 179 10.46 -9.38 0.31
C THR A 179 8.97 -9.63 0.13
N ALA A 180 8.43 -9.25 -1.01
CA ALA A 180 7.07 -9.54 -1.43
C ALA A 180 6.89 -9.22 -2.92
N PHE A 181 5.74 -9.59 -3.44
CA PHE A 181 5.24 -9.19 -4.76
C PHE A 181 4.39 -7.94 -4.61
N LEU A 182 4.56 -7.02 -5.53
CA LEU A 182 3.67 -5.88 -5.76
C LEU A 182 2.71 -6.24 -6.88
N ILE A 183 1.43 -5.99 -6.67
CA ILE A 183 0.38 -6.16 -7.68
C ILE A 183 -0.26 -4.81 -7.91
N TRP A 184 -0.50 -4.47 -9.15
CA TRP A 184 -1.04 -3.19 -9.58
C TRP A 184 -2.17 -3.39 -10.58
N THR A 185 -3.22 -2.61 -10.45
CA THR A 185 -4.28 -2.48 -11.44
C THR A 185 -4.97 -1.12 -11.32
N ARG A 186 -5.80 -0.77 -12.30
CA ARG A 186 -6.58 0.46 -12.32
C ARG A 186 -8.07 0.14 -12.45
N ARG A 187 -8.90 0.80 -11.64
CA ARG A 187 -10.37 0.67 -11.75
C ARG A 187 -10.83 1.23 -13.09
N LEU A 188 -11.65 0.46 -13.80
CA LEU A 188 -12.32 0.91 -15.02
C LEU A 188 -13.53 1.79 -14.66
N ALA A 189 -13.99 2.57 -15.62
CA ALA A 189 -15.24 3.29 -15.50
C ALA A 189 -16.42 2.31 -15.41
N ASP A 190 -17.52 2.74 -14.80
CA ASP A 190 -18.70 1.91 -14.67
C ASP A 190 -19.26 1.55 -16.05
N GLY A 191 -19.60 0.27 -16.24
CA GLY A 191 -20.06 -0.27 -17.51
C GLY A 191 -18.97 -0.57 -18.55
N VAL A 192 -17.69 -0.31 -18.23
CA VAL A 192 -16.54 -0.70 -19.04
C VAL A 192 -15.99 -2.05 -18.55
N THR A 193 -15.78 -2.96 -19.48
CA THR A 193 -15.10 -4.24 -19.20
C THR A 193 -13.69 -4.25 -19.79
N PRO A 194 -12.74 -4.97 -19.20
CA PRO A 194 -11.41 -5.13 -19.79
C PRO A 194 -11.52 -5.83 -21.16
N PRO A 195 -10.59 -5.55 -22.07
CA PRO A 195 -10.54 -6.16 -23.40
C PRO A 195 -10.27 -7.66 -23.36
#